data_b26dde494c1920ddfd0febac8d9b9e76
#
_entry.id   b26dde494c1920ddfd0febac8d9b9e76
#
_cell.length_a   1.000
_cell.length_b   1.000
_cell.length_c   1.000
_cell.angle_alpha   90.00
_cell.angle_beta   90.00
_cell.angle_gamma   90.00
#
_symmetry.space_group_name_H-M   'P 1'
#
loop_
_entity.id
_entity.type
_entity.pdbx_description
1 polymer ?
#
loop_
_entity_poly.entity_id
_entity_poly.type
_entity_poly.pdbx_seq_one_letter_code
_entity_poly.pdbx_strand_id
1 'polypeptide(L)'
;PKRRVLVPLPFAPDEAWGHKPAHPVAGTVNGMAVRAVVERLDDGWAILLGPAWRRDCGVAPGDEVDVVLWPEGPQREELPEDVAKALDAEPLAGAFFDGLAQFYRRGYLRWIDGASRRPDERAARIVEVVSLLRAGVKQRPR
;
A
#
# COMPACT_ATOMS: atom_id res chain seq x y z
N PRO A 1 -11.22 23.21 13.04
CA PRO A 1 -11.04 21.81 12.74
C PRO A 1 -10.90 21.60 11.25
N LYS A 2 -10.03 20.71 10.92
CA LYS A 2 -9.82 20.37 9.52
C LYS A 2 -11.01 19.56 9.01
N ARG A 3 -11.61 20.06 7.96
CA ARG A 3 -12.75 19.39 7.37
C ARG A 3 -12.27 18.27 6.45
N ARG A 4 -12.52 17.06 6.87
CA ARG A 4 -12.24 15.88 6.08
C ARG A 4 -13.55 15.27 5.64
N VAL A 5 -13.54 14.72 4.44
CA VAL A 5 -14.70 14.01 3.92
C VAL A 5 -14.40 12.51 4.03
N LEU A 6 -15.30 11.80 4.71
CA LEU A 6 -15.26 10.35 4.75
C LEU A 6 -15.98 9.80 3.53
N VAL A 7 -15.32 8.89 2.81
CA VAL A 7 -15.97 8.14 1.75
C VAL A 7 -16.05 6.69 2.22
N PRO A 8 -17.23 6.26 2.70
CA PRO A 8 -17.41 4.88 3.13
C PRO A 8 -17.24 3.93 1.96
N LEU A 9 -16.56 2.82 2.19
CA LEU A 9 -16.39 1.80 1.17
C LEU A 9 -17.52 0.76 1.32
N PRO A 10 -18.14 0.35 0.20
CA PRO A 10 -19.20 -0.66 0.24
C PRO A 10 -18.67 -2.09 0.36
N PHE A 11 -17.38 -2.26 0.62
CA PHE A 11 -16.74 -3.56 0.72
C PHE A 11 -15.67 -3.54 1.81
N ALA A 12 -15.25 -4.71 2.27
CA ALA A 12 -14.17 -4.86 3.21
C ALA A 12 -12.86 -5.10 2.44
N PRO A 13 -11.86 -4.22 2.57
CA PRO A 13 -10.58 -4.41 1.88
C PRO A 13 -9.89 -5.74 2.20
N ASP A 14 -10.01 -6.23 3.44
CA ASP A 14 -9.42 -7.51 3.82
C ASP A 14 -10.05 -8.68 3.03
N GLU A 15 -11.31 -8.58 2.69
CA GLU A 15 -12.00 -9.60 1.89
C GLU A 15 -11.68 -9.46 0.40
N ALA A 16 -11.62 -8.22 -0.09
CA ALA A 16 -11.37 -7.96 -1.51
C ALA A 16 -9.91 -8.20 -1.90
N TRP A 17 -8.95 -7.85 -1.03
CA TRP A 17 -7.53 -7.83 -1.36
C TRP A 17 -6.66 -8.62 -0.40
N GLY A 18 -7.25 -9.38 0.51
CA GLY A 18 -6.52 -10.12 1.54
C GLY A 18 -6.22 -9.29 2.77
N HIS A 19 -6.05 -9.95 3.90
CA HIS A 19 -5.79 -9.28 5.17
C HIS A 19 -4.39 -8.65 5.17
N LYS A 20 -4.33 -7.37 5.51
CA LYS A 20 -3.08 -6.58 5.59
C LYS A 20 -3.14 -5.65 6.79
N PRO A 21 -1.98 -5.30 7.37
CA PRO A 21 -1.96 -4.34 8.49
C PRO A 21 -2.40 -2.95 8.07
N ALA A 22 -2.28 -2.61 6.80
CA ALA A 22 -2.78 -1.36 6.22
C ALA A 22 -3.13 -1.59 4.76
N HIS A 23 -4.03 -0.77 4.23
CA HIS A 23 -4.45 -0.84 2.82
C HIS A 23 -4.19 0.49 2.12
N PRO A 24 -2.95 0.74 1.65
CA PRO A 24 -2.72 1.88 0.77
C PRO A 24 -3.40 1.64 -0.57
N VAL A 25 -4.15 2.62 -1.03
CA VAL A 25 -4.92 2.51 -2.27
C VAL A 25 -4.70 3.72 -3.16
N ALA A 26 -4.87 3.51 -4.45
CA ALA A 26 -4.95 4.55 -5.45
C ALA A 26 -6.20 4.31 -6.28
N GLY A 27 -6.66 5.32 -6.96
CA GLY A 27 -7.83 5.17 -7.82
C GLY A 27 -8.45 6.49 -8.15
N THR A 28 -9.77 6.49 -8.30
CA THR A 28 -10.53 7.70 -8.62
C THR A 28 -11.78 7.79 -7.76
N VAL A 29 -12.16 9.04 -7.46
CA VAL A 29 -13.46 9.36 -6.89
C VAL A 29 -14.09 10.35 -7.85
N ASN A 30 -15.22 10.00 -8.45
CA ASN A 30 -15.87 10.75 -9.53
C ASN A 30 -14.90 11.11 -10.66
N GLY A 31 -14.00 10.17 -11.02
CA GLY A 31 -13.03 10.36 -12.08
C GLY A 31 -11.78 11.15 -11.70
N MET A 32 -11.72 11.71 -10.49
CA MET A 32 -10.56 12.46 -10.01
C MET A 32 -9.61 11.54 -9.25
N ALA A 33 -8.33 11.60 -9.60
CA ALA A 33 -7.32 10.74 -9.00
C ALA A 33 -7.19 10.95 -7.50
N VAL A 34 -7.13 9.86 -6.75
CA VAL A 34 -6.91 9.89 -5.30
C VAL A 34 -5.88 8.86 -4.89
N ARG A 35 -5.23 9.13 -3.77
CA ARG A 35 -4.38 8.17 -3.06
C ARG A 35 -4.69 8.31 -1.58
N ALA A 36 -4.84 7.19 -0.91
CA ALA A 36 -5.21 7.20 0.50
C ALA A 36 -4.81 5.89 1.17
N VAL A 37 -4.85 5.88 2.49
CA VAL A 37 -4.81 4.64 3.26
C VAL A 37 -6.22 4.43 3.80
N VAL A 38 -6.77 3.23 3.58
CA VAL A 38 -8.11 2.92 4.07
C VAL A 38 -8.09 2.88 5.59
N GLU A 39 -9.08 3.51 6.22
CA GLU A 39 -9.21 3.51 7.67
C GLU A 39 -10.38 2.63 8.09
N ARG A 40 -10.21 1.94 9.19
CA ARG A 40 -11.27 1.13 9.77
C ARG A 40 -12.13 1.98 10.68
N LEU A 41 -13.43 1.88 10.46
CA LEU A 41 -14.45 2.49 11.32
C LEU A 41 -15.13 1.39 12.14
N ASP A 42 -15.94 1.77 13.12
CA ASP A 42 -16.65 0.81 13.96
C ASP A 42 -17.56 -0.11 13.14
N ASP A 43 -18.18 0.41 12.09
CA ASP A 43 -19.14 -0.31 11.27
C ASP A 43 -18.71 -0.47 9.80
N GLY A 44 -17.41 -0.34 9.54
CA GLY A 44 -16.93 -0.53 8.17
C GLY A 44 -15.59 0.09 7.90
N TRP A 45 -15.40 0.47 6.65
CA TRP A 45 -14.14 0.99 6.15
C TRP A 45 -14.40 2.27 5.36
N ALA A 46 -13.43 3.18 5.37
CA ALA A 46 -13.57 4.43 4.64
C ALA A 46 -12.21 4.97 4.20
N ILE A 47 -12.22 5.85 3.21
CA ILE A 47 -11.08 6.70 2.91
C ILE A 47 -11.40 8.13 3.31
N LEU A 48 -10.36 8.87 3.71
CA LEU A 48 -10.49 10.27 4.09
C LEU A 48 -9.94 11.14 2.98
N LEU A 49 -10.74 12.12 2.57
CA LEU A 49 -10.33 13.09 1.56
C LEU A 49 -10.15 14.45 2.22
N GLY A 50 -9.03 15.10 1.88
CA GLY A 50 -8.71 16.40 2.45
C GLY A 50 -9.51 17.53 1.83
N PRO A 51 -9.51 18.72 2.47
CA PRO A 51 -10.26 19.87 1.98
C PRO A 51 -9.88 20.32 0.58
N ALA A 52 -8.60 20.23 0.24
CA ALA A 52 -8.13 20.63 -1.09
C ALA A 52 -8.74 19.76 -2.19
N TRP A 53 -8.74 18.45 -2.00
CA TRP A 53 -9.35 17.53 -2.96
C TRP A 53 -10.85 17.82 -3.12
N ARG A 54 -11.55 17.99 -2.00
CA ARG A 54 -12.98 18.26 -2.00
C ARG A 54 -13.33 19.54 -2.77
N ARG A 55 -12.52 20.58 -2.56
CA ARG A 55 -12.72 21.86 -3.24
C ARG A 55 -12.56 21.71 -4.76
N ASP A 56 -11.53 20.97 -5.17
CA ASP A 56 -11.21 20.81 -6.59
C ASP A 56 -12.24 19.94 -7.32
N CYS A 57 -12.87 19.03 -6.61
CA CYS A 57 -13.82 18.06 -7.19
C CYS A 57 -15.28 18.47 -7.07
N GLY A 58 -15.59 19.52 -6.31
CA GLY A 58 -16.95 19.98 -6.14
C GLY A 58 -17.87 19.03 -5.38
N VAL A 59 -17.29 18.10 -4.61
CA VAL A 59 -18.07 17.13 -3.84
C VAL A 59 -18.38 17.68 -2.45
N ALA A 60 -19.61 17.49 -2.00
CA ALA A 60 -20.08 17.93 -0.70
C ALA A 60 -20.54 16.73 0.14
N PRO A 61 -20.57 16.86 1.48
CA PRO A 61 -21.11 15.82 2.34
C PRO A 61 -22.52 15.43 1.93
N GLY A 62 -22.79 14.14 1.88
CA GLY A 62 -24.09 13.61 1.46
C GLY A 62 -24.19 13.30 -0.03
N ASP A 63 -23.22 13.73 -0.84
CA ASP A 63 -23.20 13.40 -2.27
C ASP A 63 -22.87 11.93 -2.48
N GLU A 64 -23.51 11.34 -3.47
CA GLU A 64 -23.09 10.03 -3.94
C GLU A 64 -21.89 10.17 -4.87
N VAL A 65 -20.92 9.27 -4.76
CA VAL A 65 -19.72 9.31 -5.57
C VAL A 65 -19.41 7.93 -6.16
N ASP A 66 -18.82 7.96 -7.35
CA ASP A 66 -18.32 6.75 -7.98
C ASP A 66 -16.86 6.55 -7.58
N VAL A 67 -16.57 5.45 -6.92
CA VAL A 67 -15.25 5.15 -6.39
C VAL A 67 -14.68 3.93 -7.09
N VAL A 68 -13.49 4.09 -7.66
CA VAL A 68 -12.72 2.98 -8.22
C VAL A 68 -11.38 2.97 -7.50
N LEU A 69 -11.09 1.90 -6.78
CA LEU A 69 -9.86 1.79 -6.00
C LEU A 69 -9.13 0.49 -6.31
N TRP A 70 -7.82 0.55 -6.25
CA TRP A 70 -6.97 -0.63 -6.35
C TRP A 70 -5.83 -0.53 -5.33
N PRO A 71 -5.28 -1.68 -4.88
CA PRO A 71 -4.13 -1.66 -3.97
C PRO A 71 -2.95 -0.95 -4.60
N GLU A 72 -2.32 -0.06 -3.84
CA GLU A 72 -1.22 0.76 -4.33
C GLU A 72 0.09 -0.03 -4.34
N GLY A 73 0.91 0.24 -5.34
CA GLY A 73 2.26 -0.27 -5.43
C GLY A 73 2.36 -1.68 -5.99
N PRO A 74 3.58 -2.20 -6.12
CA PRO A 74 3.76 -3.58 -6.61
C PRO A 74 3.15 -4.57 -5.65
N GLN A 75 2.29 -5.46 -6.16
CA GLN A 75 1.67 -6.51 -5.37
C GLN A 75 2.56 -7.75 -5.37
N ARG A 76 2.34 -8.66 -4.41
CA ARG A 76 3.19 -9.84 -4.23
C ARG A 76 3.29 -10.70 -5.49
N GLU A 77 2.20 -10.85 -6.22
CA GLU A 77 2.17 -11.63 -7.46
C GLU A 77 2.91 -10.98 -8.62
N GLU A 78 3.27 -9.71 -8.49
CA GLU A 78 4.03 -8.97 -9.49
C GLU A 78 5.54 -8.96 -9.22
N LEU A 79 5.97 -9.51 -8.08
CA LEU A 79 7.37 -9.48 -7.67
C LEU A 79 8.18 -10.55 -8.38
N PRO A 80 9.51 -10.33 -8.54
CA PRO A 80 10.40 -11.42 -8.96
C PRO A 80 10.25 -12.62 -8.04
N GLU A 81 10.38 -13.79 -8.60
CA GLU A 81 10.13 -15.04 -7.88
C GLU A 81 10.96 -15.20 -6.62
N ASP A 82 12.24 -14.83 -6.68
CA ASP A 82 13.14 -14.93 -5.51
C ASP A 82 12.69 -14.03 -4.36
N VAL A 83 12.23 -12.81 -4.67
CA VAL A 83 11.72 -11.88 -3.66
C VAL A 83 10.39 -12.39 -3.09
N ALA A 84 9.49 -12.85 -3.96
CA ALA A 84 8.19 -13.35 -3.52
C ALA A 84 8.36 -14.55 -2.58
N LYS A 85 9.23 -15.49 -2.93
CA LYS A 85 9.51 -16.66 -2.09
C LYS A 85 10.10 -16.28 -0.73
N ALA A 86 11.00 -15.30 -0.72
CA ALA A 86 11.61 -14.85 0.53
C ALA A 86 10.57 -14.22 1.47
N LEU A 87 9.64 -13.44 0.93
CA LEU A 87 8.55 -12.86 1.72
C LEU A 87 7.56 -13.93 2.20
N ASP A 88 7.26 -14.91 1.37
CA ASP A 88 6.38 -16.02 1.74
C ASP A 88 6.99 -16.85 2.88
N ALA A 89 8.30 -17.02 2.88
CA ALA A 89 9.00 -17.77 3.92
C ALA A 89 9.07 -17.05 5.26
N GLU A 90 8.80 -15.74 5.28
CA GLU A 90 8.84 -14.94 6.50
C GLU A 90 7.54 -14.13 6.61
N PRO A 91 6.47 -14.72 7.21
CA PRO A 91 5.14 -14.09 7.22
C PRO A 91 5.09 -12.68 7.78
N LEU A 92 5.88 -12.36 8.82
CA LEU A 92 5.90 -11.02 9.39
C LEU A 92 6.44 -10.00 8.40
N ALA A 93 7.50 -10.38 7.65
CA ALA A 93 8.06 -9.51 6.62
C ALA A 93 7.06 -9.30 5.49
N GLY A 94 6.42 -10.38 5.04
CA GLY A 94 5.41 -10.31 3.98
C GLY A 94 4.23 -9.42 4.36
N ALA A 95 3.72 -9.57 5.58
CA ALA A 95 2.60 -8.75 6.06
C ALA A 95 2.98 -7.27 6.12
N PHE A 96 4.19 -6.96 6.60
CA PHE A 96 4.65 -5.58 6.65
C PHE A 96 4.80 -4.99 5.24
N PHE A 97 5.36 -5.75 4.31
CA PHE A 97 5.48 -5.32 2.92
C PHE A 97 4.10 -5.03 2.31
N ASP A 98 3.14 -5.90 2.55
CA ASP A 98 1.79 -5.75 1.99
C ASP A 98 1.11 -4.46 2.47
N GLY A 99 1.46 -3.97 3.65
CA GLY A 99 0.91 -2.73 4.20
C GLY A 99 1.72 -1.48 3.91
N LEU A 100 2.87 -1.61 3.23
CA LEU A 100 3.72 -0.45 2.93
C LEU A 100 3.19 0.38 1.77
N ALA A 101 3.38 1.70 1.84
CA ALA A 101 3.14 2.58 0.71
C ALA A 101 4.10 2.24 -0.45
N GLN A 102 3.68 2.52 -1.67
CA GLN A 102 4.44 2.14 -2.87
C GLN A 102 5.85 2.74 -2.90
N PHE A 103 6.03 3.93 -2.34
CA PHE A 103 7.35 4.57 -2.30
C PHE A 103 8.38 3.66 -1.61
N TYR A 104 8.00 3.11 -0.47
CA TYR A 104 8.90 2.24 0.31
C TYR A 104 9.07 0.87 -0.33
N ARG A 105 7.99 0.29 -0.87
CA ARG A 105 8.08 -0.97 -1.60
C ARG A 105 9.05 -0.86 -2.77
N ARG A 106 8.90 0.18 -3.58
CA ARG A 106 9.77 0.43 -4.73
C ARG A 106 11.19 0.71 -4.31
N GLY A 107 11.39 1.37 -3.18
CA GLY A 107 12.73 1.64 -2.65
C GLY A 107 13.48 0.35 -2.37
N TYR A 108 12.85 -0.59 -1.68
CA TYR A 108 13.46 -1.88 -1.41
C TYR A 108 13.72 -2.68 -2.68
N LEU A 109 12.72 -2.75 -3.56
CA LEU A 109 12.84 -3.52 -4.81
C LEU A 109 13.92 -2.96 -5.72
N ARG A 110 14.03 -1.65 -5.81
CA ARG A 110 15.06 -0.98 -6.62
C ARG A 110 16.46 -1.30 -6.11
N TRP A 111 16.61 -1.31 -4.80
CA TRP A 111 17.91 -1.64 -4.21
C TRP A 111 18.31 -3.10 -4.48
N ILE A 112 17.35 -4.02 -4.39
CA ILE A 112 17.58 -5.43 -4.73
C ILE A 112 17.96 -5.55 -6.22
N ASP A 113 17.23 -4.88 -7.08
CA ASP A 113 17.47 -4.92 -8.53
C ASP A 113 18.79 -4.31 -8.93
N GLY A 114 19.36 -3.42 -8.12
CA GLY A 114 20.69 -2.90 -8.33
C GLY A 114 21.78 -3.96 -8.34
N ALA A 115 21.51 -5.13 -7.79
CA ALA A 115 22.43 -6.27 -7.77
C ALA A 115 21.98 -7.38 -8.74
N SER A 116 21.14 -7.08 -9.73
CA SER A 116 20.54 -8.09 -10.61
C SER A 116 21.57 -8.93 -11.37
N ARG A 117 22.76 -8.38 -11.64
CA ARG A 117 23.84 -9.08 -12.35
C ARG A 117 24.83 -9.78 -11.43
N ARG A 118 24.62 -9.71 -10.14
CA ARG A 118 25.48 -10.29 -9.11
C ARG A 118 24.65 -11.17 -8.19
N PRO A 119 24.44 -12.45 -8.56
CA PRO A 119 23.48 -13.31 -7.86
C PRO A 119 23.70 -13.42 -6.35
N ASP A 120 24.94 -13.53 -5.91
CA ASP A 120 25.24 -13.65 -4.48
C ASP A 120 24.91 -12.37 -3.73
N GLU A 121 25.19 -11.21 -4.33
CA GLU A 121 24.87 -9.93 -3.73
C GLU A 121 23.35 -9.68 -3.73
N ARG A 122 22.67 -10.07 -4.82
CA ARG A 122 21.22 -9.99 -4.87
C ARG A 122 20.59 -10.82 -3.76
N ALA A 123 21.04 -12.04 -3.56
CA ALA A 123 20.54 -12.90 -2.49
C ALA A 123 20.78 -12.28 -1.12
N ALA A 124 21.96 -11.69 -0.89
CA ALA A 124 22.27 -11.03 0.38
C ALA A 124 21.38 -9.81 0.62
N ARG A 125 21.10 -9.04 -0.44
CA ARG A 125 20.21 -7.89 -0.33
C ARG A 125 18.76 -8.31 -0.01
N ILE A 126 18.29 -9.39 -0.60
CA ILE A 126 16.96 -9.93 -0.28
C ILE A 126 16.88 -10.32 1.19
N VAL A 127 17.90 -11.01 1.71
CA VAL A 127 17.95 -11.38 3.13
C VAL A 127 17.91 -10.15 4.03
N GLU A 128 18.66 -9.12 3.69
CA GLU A 128 18.67 -7.87 4.46
C GLU A 128 17.31 -7.20 4.43
N VAL A 129 16.67 -7.10 3.26
CA VAL A 129 15.34 -6.48 3.13
C VAL A 129 14.31 -7.24 3.95
N VAL A 130 14.32 -8.57 3.88
CA VAL A 130 13.37 -9.38 4.67
C VAL A 130 13.59 -9.15 6.16
N SER A 131 14.83 -9.06 6.61
CA SER A 131 15.15 -8.77 8.01
C SER A 131 14.62 -7.40 8.45
N LEU A 132 14.80 -6.38 7.61
CA LEU A 132 14.31 -5.03 7.89
C LEU A 132 12.78 -4.99 7.93
N LEU A 133 12.13 -5.64 6.97
CA LEU A 133 10.67 -5.72 6.94
C LEU A 133 10.11 -6.45 8.15
N ARG A 134 10.76 -7.53 8.55
CA ARG A 134 10.36 -8.26 9.75
C ARG A 134 10.46 -7.38 11.00
N ALA A 135 11.44 -6.50 11.05
CA ALA A 135 11.62 -5.55 12.15
C ALA A 135 10.71 -4.32 12.05
N GLY A 136 9.90 -4.20 11.00
CA GLY A 136 9.00 -3.08 10.82
C GLY A 136 9.68 -1.81 10.32
N VAL A 137 10.79 -1.95 9.60
CA VAL A 137 11.55 -0.80 9.08
C VAL A 137 11.10 -0.49 7.66
N LYS A 138 10.64 0.74 7.43
CA LYS A 138 10.06 1.15 6.15
C LYS A 138 11.07 1.30 5.02
N GLN A 139 12.31 1.62 5.36
CA GLN A 139 13.36 1.82 4.36
C GLN A 139 14.72 1.56 4.99
N ARG A 140 15.69 1.28 4.12
CA ARG A 140 17.05 1.00 4.60
C ARG A 140 17.61 2.19 5.36
N PRO A 141 18.27 1.95 6.49
CA PRO A 141 19.00 3.01 7.18
C PRO A 141 20.11 3.58 6.29
N ARG A 142 20.35 4.86 6.41
CA ARG A 142 21.46 5.52 5.71
C ARG A 142 22.72 5.47 6.54
#